data_f0b40df2c29604cbc9e8b89b2efead9a
#
_entry.id   f0b40df2c29604cbc9e8b89b2efead9a
#
_cell.length_a   1.000
_cell.length_b   1.000
_cell.length_c   1.000
_cell.angle_alpha   90.00
_cell.angle_beta   90.00
_cell.angle_gamma   90.00
#
_symmetry.space_group_name_H-M   'P 1'
#
loop_
_entity.id
_entity.type
_entity.pdbx_description
1 polymer ?
#
loop_
_entity_poly.entity_id
_entity_poly.type
_entity_poly.pdbx_seq_one_letter_code
_entity_poly.pdbx_strand_id
1 'polypeptide(L)'
;TSAYIQETFRQSLDIGFLTINAGVRASYWNWNKEMIVSPRLSIGFIPTFNDDLTFRLSSGIYYQSPFYKELKDTVMLNGIHTVQLNNKIKSQRSIQIVAGADYHFRVFDRPFKFTTELYYKKLDNLIPYSLDNVRIVYYGKNYADGYAAGLDLKLFGEFVPGTDSWVTFSLMKTEERINGKWFPRPTDQLYNFSLHLTDYFPGTDRWKMTLRGVISDGLPFGPPHTDREKAIFRAPAYKRVDIGMAYDLLSNKNYKMSKVFNNIWLSIDCLNLLGINNVCSYYWVTDTNNTKYGVP
;
A
#
# COMPACT_ATOMS: atom_id res chain seq x y z
N THR A 1 -6.91 -17.79 17.55
CA THR A 1 -5.78 -17.89 18.49
C THR A 1 -4.50 -18.02 17.70
N SER A 2 -3.40 -17.37 18.15
CA SER A 2 -2.09 -17.48 17.50
C SER A 2 -0.96 -17.46 18.53
N ALA A 3 0.14 -18.15 18.19
CA ALA A 3 1.40 -18.13 18.93
C ALA A 3 2.55 -17.88 17.94
N TYR A 4 3.65 -17.33 18.39
CA TYR A 4 4.84 -17.14 17.58
C TYR A 4 6.11 -17.32 18.40
N ILE A 5 7.18 -17.70 17.70
CA ILE A 5 8.56 -17.71 18.19
C ILE A 5 9.42 -16.99 17.18
N GLN A 6 10.35 -16.19 17.65
CA GLN A 6 11.29 -15.45 16.80
C GLN A 6 12.64 -15.38 17.50
N GLU A 7 13.70 -15.55 16.69
CA GLU A 7 15.09 -15.44 17.14
C GLU A 7 15.80 -14.39 16.26
N THR A 8 16.71 -13.65 16.90
CA THR A 8 17.55 -12.64 16.24
C THR A 8 19.00 -12.99 16.49
N PHE A 9 19.70 -13.33 15.43
CA PHE A 9 21.14 -13.57 15.42
C PHE A 9 21.87 -12.35 14.86
N ARG A 10 22.93 -11.92 15.55
CA ARG A 10 23.78 -10.79 15.15
C ARG A 10 25.24 -11.19 15.20
N GLN A 11 25.97 -10.93 14.13
CA GLN A 11 27.40 -11.24 14.04
C GLN A 11 28.17 -10.16 13.33
N SER A 12 29.33 -9.82 13.90
CA SER A 12 30.36 -9.04 13.22
C SER A 12 31.22 -10.00 12.40
N LEU A 13 31.37 -9.68 11.12
CA LEU A 13 32.22 -10.36 10.16
C LEU A 13 33.30 -9.39 9.70
N ASP A 14 34.42 -9.91 9.14
CA ASP A 14 35.48 -9.05 8.58
C ASP A 14 34.98 -8.13 7.47
N ILE A 15 33.94 -8.58 6.74
CA ILE A 15 33.35 -7.85 5.60
C ILE A 15 32.14 -6.97 5.99
N GLY A 16 31.65 -7.05 7.24
CA GLY A 16 30.47 -6.26 7.66
C GLY A 16 29.75 -6.83 8.87
N PHE A 17 28.65 -6.20 9.20
CA PHE A 17 27.76 -6.59 10.28
C PHE A 17 26.50 -7.28 9.72
N LEU A 18 26.28 -8.53 10.14
CA LEU A 18 25.17 -9.36 9.71
C LEU A 18 24.11 -9.46 10.82
N THR A 19 22.87 -9.24 10.46
CA THR A 19 21.70 -9.48 11.33
C THR A 19 20.75 -10.43 10.63
N ILE A 20 20.39 -11.55 11.28
CA ILE A 20 19.40 -12.51 10.79
C ILE A 20 18.27 -12.59 11.79
N ASN A 21 17.04 -12.37 11.32
CA ASN A 21 15.82 -12.60 12.08
C ASN A 21 15.05 -13.75 11.46
N ALA A 22 14.84 -14.82 12.20
CA ALA A 22 14.03 -15.96 11.80
C ALA A 22 12.87 -16.16 12.76
N GLY A 23 11.69 -16.46 12.25
CA GLY A 23 10.53 -16.65 13.10
C GLY A 23 9.46 -17.51 12.45
N VAL A 24 8.64 -18.11 13.28
CA VAL A 24 7.48 -18.89 12.85
C VAL A 24 6.27 -18.47 13.68
N ARG A 25 5.16 -18.21 13.00
CA ARG A 25 3.87 -17.95 13.63
C ARG A 25 2.91 -19.08 13.28
N ALA A 26 2.29 -19.69 14.27
CA ALA A 26 1.18 -20.62 14.12
C ALA A 26 -0.12 -19.92 14.52
N SER A 27 -1.17 -20.07 13.72
CA SER A 27 -2.48 -19.48 13.94
C SER A 27 -3.56 -20.53 13.67
N TYR A 28 -4.58 -20.55 14.52
CA TYR A 28 -5.77 -21.39 14.32
C TYR A 28 -6.98 -20.52 14.06
N TRP A 29 -7.59 -20.73 12.88
CA TRP A 29 -8.82 -20.07 12.50
C TRP A 29 -10.01 -21.02 12.67
N ASN A 30 -10.85 -20.73 13.65
CA ASN A 30 -11.91 -21.63 14.11
C ASN A 30 -13.09 -21.74 13.13
N TRP A 31 -13.28 -20.79 12.21
CA TRP A 31 -14.38 -20.79 11.25
C TRP A 31 -14.36 -22.04 10.36
N ASN A 32 -13.25 -22.32 9.74
CA ASN A 32 -13.03 -23.48 8.87
C ASN A 32 -12.10 -24.53 9.48
N LYS A 33 -11.70 -24.38 10.76
CA LYS A 33 -10.75 -25.24 11.49
C LYS A 33 -9.37 -25.30 10.84
N GLU A 34 -8.93 -24.19 10.23
CA GLU A 34 -7.66 -24.11 9.51
C GLU A 34 -6.51 -23.84 10.47
N MET A 35 -5.45 -24.68 10.37
CA MET A 35 -4.17 -24.47 11.01
C MET A 35 -3.22 -23.79 10.03
N ILE A 36 -2.70 -22.63 10.37
CA ILE A 36 -1.87 -21.78 9.52
C ILE A 36 -0.48 -21.68 10.14
N VAL A 37 0.56 -21.95 9.35
CA VAL A 37 1.96 -21.79 9.76
C VAL A 37 2.65 -20.80 8.84
N SER A 38 3.20 -19.73 9.40
CA SER A 38 3.79 -18.60 8.71
C SER A 38 5.26 -18.41 9.08
N PRO A 39 6.20 -19.11 8.41
CA PRO A 39 7.64 -18.88 8.58
C PRO A 39 8.05 -17.56 7.93
N ARG A 40 9.05 -16.90 8.52
CA ARG A 40 9.61 -15.62 8.06
C ARG A 40 11.11 -15.60 8.31
N LEU A 41 11.84 -15.04 7.36
CA LEU A 41 13.28 -14.81 7.43
C LEU A 41 13.58 -13.40 6.95
N SER A 42 14.44 -12.68 7.67
CA SER A 42 14.95 -11.38 7.25
C SER A 42 16.44 -11.32 7.54
N ILE A 43 17.20 -10.87 6.56
CA ILE A 43 18.65 -10.68 6.63
C ILE A 43 18.95 -9.22 6.38
N GLY A 44 19.72 -8.60 7.27
CA GLY A 44 20.27 -7.27 7.13
C GLY A 44 21.80 -7.36 7.12
N PHE A 45 22.45 -6.62 6.22
CA PHE A 45 23.89 -6.58 6.10
C PHE A 45 24.38 -5.16 5.93
N ILE A 46 25.31 -4.74 6.80
CA ILE A 46 25.99 -3.45 6.75
C ILE A 46 27.45 -3.75 6.41
N PRO A 47 27.98 -3.36 5.22
CA PRO A 47 29.34 -3.65 4.83
C PRO A 47 30.36 -2.76 5.54
N THR A 48 31.56 -3.28 5.84
CA THR A 48 32.63 -2.50 6.49
C THR A 48 33.23 -1.40 5.60
N PHE A 49 33.06 -1.50 4.27
CA PHE A 49 33.57 -0.47 3.36
C PHE A 49 32.68 0.79 3.33
N ASN A 50 31.43 0.71 3.81
CA ASN A 50 30.52 1.85 3.87
C ASN A 50 29.39 1.58 4.90
N ASP A 51 29.50 2.17 6.07
CA ASP A 51 28.52 2.00 7.17
C ASP A 51 27.18 2.71 6.89
N ASP A 52 27.15 3.63 5.94
CA ASP A 52 25.92 4.31 5.53
C ASP A 52 25.04 3.46 4.61
N LEU A 53 25.55 2.30 4.15
CA LEU A 53 24.85 1.40 3.25
C LEU A 53 24.32 0.18 4.02
N THR A 54 23.06 -0.13 3.84
CA THR A 54 22.42 -1.33 4.43
C THR A 54 21.71 -2.12 3.35
N PHE A 55 22.05 -3.38 3.19
CA PHE A 55 21.33 -4.31 2.33
C PHE A 55 20.33 -5.12 3.15
N ARG A 56 19.17 -5.38 2.56
CA ARG A 56 18.10 -6.16 3.20
C ARG A 56 17.55 -7.21 2.25
N LEU A 57 17.37 -8.42 2.76
CA LEU A 57 16.68 -9.51 2.07
C LEU A 57 15.66 -10.11 3.02
N SER A 58 14.42 -10.18 2.62
CA SER A 58 13.35 -10.76 3.43
C SER A 58 12.51 -11.73 2.62
N SER A 59 12.13 -12.85 3.23
CA SER A 59 11.20 -13.80 2.64
C SER A 59 10.28 -14.38 3.71
N GLY A 60 9.07 -14.79 3.30
CA GLY A 60 8.13 -15.39 4.22
C GLY A 60 6.84 -15.84 3.57
N ILE A 61 6.10 -16.65 4.33
CA ILE A 61 4.75 -17.07 3.97
C ILE A 61 3.76 -16.34 4.88
N TYR A 62 2.82 -15.65 4.25
CA TYR A 62 1.83 -14.84 4.93
C TYR A 62 0.44 -15.34 4.59
N TYR A 63 -0.44 -15.33 5.58
CA TYR A 63 -1.83 -15.70 5.40
C TYR A 63 -2.76 -14.61 5.89
N GLN A 64 -3.86 -14.44 5.18
CA GLN A 64 -4.95 -13.55 5.55
C GLN A 64 -6.25 -14.34 5.57
N SER A 65 -6.82 -14.53 6.75
CA SER A 65 -8.15 -15.11 6.88
C SER A 65 -9.19 -14.16 6.27
N PRO A 66 -10.16 -14.70 5.53
CA PRO A 66 -11.23 -13.89 4.94
C PRO A 66 -12.02 -13.12 5.99
N PHE A 67 -12.39 -11.89 5.68
CA PHE A 67 -13.30 -11.13 6.51
C PHE A 67 -14.77 -11.39 6.11
N TYR A 68 -15.71 -10.95 6.93
CA TYR A 68 -17.12 -11.30 6.82
C TYR A 68 -17.74 -11.13 5.41
N LYS A 69 -17.38 -10.08 4.68
CA LYS A 69 -17.92 -9.87 3.32
C LYS A 69 -17.40 -10.89 2.31
N GLU A 70 -16.16 -11.35 2.47
CA GLU A 70 -15.56 -12.39 1.62
C GLU A 70 -16.12 -13.79 1.88
N LEU A 71 -16.73 -14.02 3.05
CA LEU A 71 -17.37 -15.30 3.40
C LEU A 71 -18.72 -15.50 2.70
N LYS A 72 -19.33 -14.44 2.18
CA LYS A 72 -20.67 -14.51 1.56
C LYS A 72 -20.60 -15.18 0.20
N ASP A 73 -21.26 -16.30 0.06
CA ASP A 73 -21.47 -17.00 -1.20
C ASP A 73 -22.96 -16.99 -1.57
N THR A 74 -23.26 -16.78 -2.84
CA THR A 74 -24.62 -16.85 -3.37
C THR A 74 -24.82 -18.22 -3.97
N VAL A 75 -25.69 -19.01 -3.35
CA VAL A 75 -26.03 -20.35 -3.81
C VAL A 75 -27.48 -20.41 -4.26
N MET A 76 -27.79 -21.27 -5.22
CA MET A 76 -29.15 -21.52 -5.66
C MET A 76 -29.75 -22.66 -4.82
N LEU A 77 -30.75 -22.36 -3.99
CA LEU A 77 -31.49 -23.32 -3.21
C LEU A 77 -32.95 -23.31 -3.69
N ASN A 78 -33.45 -24.45 -4.18
CA ASN A 78 -34.82 -24.59 -4.67
C ASN A 78 -35.20 -23.52 -5.73
N GLY A 79 -34.28 -23.15 -6.61
CA GLY A 79 -34.51 -22.12 -7.63
C GLY A 79 -34.42 -20.67 -7.15
N ILE A 80 -34.10 -20.43 -5.88
CA ILE A 80 -33.97 -19.10 -5.29
C ILE A 80 -32.51 -18.83 -4.96
N HIS A 81 -31.99 -17.66 -5.37
CA HIS A 81 -30.68 -17.21 -4.97
C HIS A 81 -30.67 -16.84 -3.48
N THR A 82 -29.92 -17.60 -2.70
CA THR A 82 -29.80 -17.41 -1.25
C THR A 82 -28.35 -17.10 -0.89
N VAL A 83 -28.14 -16.07 -0.08
CA VAL A 83 -26.80 -15.73 0.44
C VAL A 83 -26.54 -16.54 1.70
N GLN A 84 -25.47 -17.33 1.69
CA GLN A 84 -24.99 -18.07 2.86
C GLN A 84 -23.51 -17.84 3.11
N LEU A 85 -23.05 -18.12 4.32
CA LEU A 85 -21.63 -18.02 4.66
C LEU A 85 -20.92 -19.31 4.28
N ASN A 86 -19.86 -19.18 3.48
CA ASN A 86 -19.03 -20.28 3.05
C ASN A 86 -18.06 -20.70 4.18
N ASN A 87 -18.28 -21.87 4.77
CA ASN A 87 -17.42 -22.41 5.82
C ASN A 87 -16.25 -23.27 5.29
N LYS A 88 -16.15 -23.46 3.96
CA LYS A 88 -15.05 -24.18 3.30
C LYS A 88 -13.98 -23.24 2.74
N ILE A 89 -14.20 -21.92 2.84
CA ILE A 89 -13.27 -20.92 2.35
C ILE A 89 -11.97 -20.99 3.14
N LYS A 90 -10.84 -20.88 2.43
CA LYS A 90 -9.50 -20.92 3.03
C LYS A 90 -8.89 -19.54 3.15
N SER A 91 -7.91 -19.41 4.02
CA SER A 91 -7.09 -18.20 4.11
C SER A 91 -6.32 -17.97 2.81
N GLN A 92 -6.32 -16.74 2.33
CA GLN A 92 -5.50 -16.32 1.20
C GLN A 92 -4.03 -16.38 1.62
N ARG A 93 -3.14 -16.87 0.75
CA ARG A 93 -1.72 -17.07 1.02
C ARG A 93 -0.87 -16.18 0.12
N SER A 94 0.17 -15.60 0.68
CA SER A 94 1.20 -14.88 -0.06
C SER A 94 2.58 -15.41 0.31
N ILE A 95 3.35 -15.85 -0.67
CA ILE A 95 4.78 -16.16 -0.54
C ILE A 95 5.54 -14.96 -1.08
N GLN A 96 6.37 -14.33 -0.26
CA GLN A 96 7.00 -13.06 -0.59
C GLN A 96 8.51 -13.17 -0.51
N ILE A 97 9.18 -12.48 -1.43
CA ILE A 97 10.60 -12.16 -1.38
C ILE A 97 10.76 -10.66 -1.65
N VAL A 98 11.57 -10.00 -0.82
CA VAL A 98 11.86 -8.56 -0.91
C VAL A 98 13.35 -8.38 -0.75
N ALA A 99 13.98 -7.74 -1.72
CA ALA A 99 15.37 -7.29 -1.65
C ALA A 99 15.41 -5.77 -1.65
N GLY A 100 16.17 -5.17 -0.75
CA GLY A 100 16.24 -3.73 -0.62
C GLY A 100 17.61 -3.23 -0.21
N ALA A 101 17.84 -1.97 -0.43
CA ALA A 101 19.02 -1.24 0.06
C ALA A 101 18.61 0.12 0.59
N ASP A 102 19.21 0.51 1.70
CA ASP A 102 19.13 1.84 2.28
C ASP A 102 20.51 2.49 2.19
N TYR A 103 20.57 3.74 1.75
CA TYR A 103 21.78 4.54 1.70
C TYR A 103 21.55 5.86 2.40
N HIS A 104 22.31 6.10 3.49
CA HIS A 104 22.33 7.35 4.22
C HIS A 104 23.46 8.24 3.64
N PHE A 105 23.17 9.49 3.39
CA PHE A 105 24.14 10.43 2.84
C PHE A 105 23.82 11.86 3.28
N ARG A 106 24.75 12.77 3.07
CA ARG A 106 24.57 14.19 3.38
C ARG A 106 24.70 15.02 2.12
N VAL A 107 23.79 15.98 1.97
CA VAL A 107 23.83 17.00 0.92
C VAL A 107 23.73 18.36 1.61
N PHE A 108 24.69 19.24 1.40
CA PHE A 108 24.78 20.53 2.12
C PHE A 108 24.68 20.37 3.65
N ASP A 109 25.41 19.38 4.21
CA ASP A 109 25.39 18.98 5.62
C ASP A 109 24.05 18.52 6.20
N ARG A 110 23.06 18.27 5.37
CA ARG A 110 21.73 17.78 5.76
C ARG A 110 21.61 16.27 5.55
N PRO A 111 20.92 15.55 6.45
CA PRO A 111 20.77 14.11 6.34
C PRO A 111 19.72 13.74 5.27
N PHE A 112 20.07 12.79 4.43
CA PHE A 112 19.19 12.16 3.46
C PHE A 112 19.29 10.65 3.57
N LYS A 113 18.22 9.99 3.21
CA LYS A 113 18.14 8.54 3.08
C LYS A 113 17.48 8.19 1.76
N PHE A 114 18.18 7.41 0.94
CA PHE A 114 17.62 6.79 -0.25
C PHE A 114 17.31 5.32 0.06
N THR A 115 16.08 4.88 -0.21
CA THR A 115 15.63 3.49 -0.05
C THR A 115 15.19 2.96 -1.40
N THR A 116 15.62 1.76 -1.75
CA THR A 116 15.14 1.00 -2.90
C THR A 116 14.69 -0.37 -2.45
N GLU A 117 13.56 -0.85 -2.98
CA GLU A 117 13.04 -2.19 -2.71
C GLU A 117 12.50 -2.83 -3.98
N LEU A 118 12.98 -4.02 -4.29
CA LEU A 118 12.45 -4.88 -5.34
C LEU A 118 11.70 -6.04 -4.67
N TYR A 119 10.48 -6.29 -5.08
CA TYR A 119 9.68 -7.36 -4.47
C TYR A 119 8.94 -8.21 -5.50
N TYR A 120 8.76 -9.47 -5.10
CA TYR A 120 7.88 -10.41 -5.78
C TYR A 120 7.02 -11.14 -4.75
N LYS A 121 5.71 -11.23 -5.02
CA LYS A 121 4.71 -11.89 -4.17
C LYS A 121 3.91 -12.85 -5.02
N LYS A 122 4.03 -14.13 -4.75
CA LYS A 122 3.13 -15.16 -5.28
C LYS A 122 1.89 -15.23 -4.41
N LEU A 123 0.72 -15.17 -5.00
CA LEU A 123 -0.56 -15.14 -4.32
C LEU A 123 -1.35 -16.39 -4.66
N ASP A 124 -1.78 -17.14 -3.63
CA ASP A 124 -2.55 -18.37 -3.77
C ASP A 124 -3.85 -18.28 -2.98
N ASN A 125 -4.83 -19.07 -3.36
CA ASN A 125 -6.16 -19.11 -2.72
C ASN A 125 -6.85 -17.75 -2.68
N LEU A 126 -6.67 -16.93 -3.71
CA LEU A 126 -7.33 -15.63 -3.79
C LEU A 126 -8.84 -15.77 -3.86
N ILE A 127 -9.52 -14.81 -3.25
CA ILE A 127 -10.96 -14.63 -3.33
C ILE A 127 -11.19 -13.46 -4.29
N PRO A 128 -11.51 -13.70 -5.56
CA PRO A 128 -11.74 -12.65 -6.51
C PRO A 128 -12.93 -11.77 -6.13
N TYR A 129 -12.86 -10.53 -6.55
CA TYR A 129 -13.96 -9.58 -6.42
C TYR A 129 -14.05 -8.70 -7.68
N SER A 130 -15.22 -8.19 -7.95
CA SER A 130 -15.48 -7.18 -8.98
C SER A 130 -15.84 -5.84 -8.34
N LEU A 131 -15.60 -4.77 -9.09
CA LEU A 131 -16.08 -3.45 -8.76
C LEU A 131 -17.34 -3.19 -9.60
N ASP A 132 -18.48 -3.05 -8.93
CA ASP A 132 -19.75 -2.66 -9.53
C ASP A 132 -20.02 -1.21 -9.14
N ASN A 133 -19.72 -0.28 -10.03
CA ASN A 133 -19.60 1.15 -9.75
C ASN A 133 -18.59 1.38 -8.60
N VAL A 134 -19.03 1.83 -7.44
CA VAL A 134 -18.21 2.01 -6.23
C VAL A 134 -18.32 0.83 -5.24
N ARG A 135 -19.09 -0.20 -5.59
CA ARG A 135 -19.39 -1.33 -4.70
C ARG A 135 -18.46 -2.51 -4.99
N ILE A 136 -17.83 -3.05 -3.96
CA ILE A 136 -17.04 -4.29 -4.05
C ILE A 136 -17.99 -5.49 -3.89
N VAL A 137 -17.97 -6.38 -4.87
CA VAL A 137 -18.75 -7.64 -4.89
C VAL A 137 -17.79 -8.81 -4.84
N TYR A 138 -17.75 -9.53 -3.73
CA TYR A 138 -16.90 -10.73 -3.54
C TYR A 138 -17.61 -11.97 -4.07
N TYR A 139 -16.83 -12.88 -4.66
CA TYR A 139 -17.36 -14.15 -5.17
C TYR A 139 -17.44 -15.26 -4.12
N GLY A 140 -16.90 -15.03 -2.91
CA GLY A 140 -17.05 -15.92 -1.75
C GLY A 140 -16.37 -17.30 -1.88
N LYS A 141 -15.42 -17.45 -2.81
CA LYS A 141 -14.70 -18.71 -3.10
C LYS A 141 -13.24 -18.45 -3.43
N ASN A 142 -12.37 -19.39 -3.04
CA ASN A 142 -10.95 -19.38 -3.42
C ASN A 142 -10.77 -20.08 -4.77
N TYR A 143 -10.76 -19.37 -5.88
CA TYR A 143 -10.58 -19.97 -7.20
C TYR A 143 -9.61 -19.23 -8.12
N ALA A 144 -8.84 -18.31 -7.55
CA ALA A 144 -7.80 -17.60 -8.26
C ALA A 144 -6.46 -17.69 -7.58
N ASP A 145 -5.42 -17.55 -8.36
CA ASP A 145 -4.04 -17.29 -7.93
C ASP A 145 -3.57 -16.03 -8.63
N GLY A 146 -2.41 -15.51 -8.20
CA GLY A 146 -1.90 -14.31 -8.79
C GLY A 146 -0.47 -14.01 -8.39
N TYR A 147 -0.02 -12.83 -8.77
CA TYR A 147 1.24 -12.28 -8.31
C TYR A 147 1.16 -10.76 -8.17
N ALA A 148 2.10 -10.22 -7.41
CA ALA A 148 2.44 -8.81 -7.42
C ALA A 148 3.96 -8.68 -7.45
N ALA A 149 4.47 -7.85 -8.34
CA ALA A 149 5.89 -7.55 -8.47
C ALA A 149 6.07 -6.05 -8.64
N GLY A 150 7.14 -5.50 -8.08
CA GLY A 150 7.36 -4.07 -8.19
C GLY A 150 8.71 -3.61 -7.66
N LEU A 151 8.96 -2.34 -7.94
CA LEU A 151 10.12 -1.57 -7.50
C LEU A 151 9.63 -0.31 -6.79
N ASP A 152 10.05 -0.12 -5.56
CA ASP A 152 9.77 1.08 -4.78
C ASP A 152 11.07 1.85 -4.55
N LEU A 153 11.03 3.16 -4.81
CA LEU A 153 12.11 4.11 -4.57
C LEU A 153 11.59 5.20 -3.64
N LYS A 154 12.39 5.55 -2.63
CA LYS A 154 12.07 6.62 -1.69
C LYS A 154 13.30 7.45 -1.38
N LEU A 155 13.21 8.74 -1.58
CA LEU A 155 14.15 9.72 -1.05
C LEU A 155 13.48 10.45 0.10
N PHE A 156 14.05 10.34 1.29
CA PHE A 156 13.61 11.01 2.50
C PHE A 156 14.75 11.88 3.01
N GLY A 157 14.47 13.05 3.57
CA GLY A 157 15.51 13.87 4.19
C GLY A 157 15.08 15.30 4.47
N GLU A 158 16.02 16.07 4.98
CA GLU A 158 15.89 17.49 5.25
C GLU A 158 16.16 18.33 3.98
N PHE A 159 15.18 18.48 3.11
CA PHE A 159 15.29 19.42 1.97
C PHE A 159 15.41 20.86 2.47
N VAL A 160 14.80 21.16 3.60
CA VAL A 160 14.93 22.40 4.35
C VAL A 160 15.29 22.05 5.80
N PRO A 161 16.25 22.76 6.44
CA PRO A 161 16.67 22.45 7.80
C PRO A 161 15.52 22.37 8.79
N GLY A 162 15.49 21.27 9.57
CA GLY A 162 14.47 21.05 10.60
C GLY A 162 13.10 20.61 10.07
N THR A 163 12.98 20.22 8.79
CA THR A 163 11.74 19.70 8.20
C THR A 163 11.97 18.36 7.53
N ASP A 164 11.01 17.45 7.72
CA ASP A 164 10.98 16.15 7.06
C ASP A 164 10.22 16.24 5.75
N SER A 165 10.88 15.83 4.66
CA SER A 165 10.31 15.80 3.32
C SER A 165 10.64 14.50 2.62
N TRP A 166 9.78 14.06 1.69
CA TRP A 166 10.06 12.85 0.93
C TRP A 166 9.48 12.88 -0.47
N VAL A 167 10.13 12.11 -1.34
CA VAL A 167 9.66 11.79 -2.68
C VAL A 167 9.63 10.28 -2.80
N THR A 168 8.56 9.72 -3.32
CA THR A 168 8.43 8.28 -3.59
C THR A 168 8.06 8.04 -5.04
N PHE A 169 8.60 6.98 -5.59
CA PHE A 169 8.23 6.48 -6.91
C PHE A 169 8.11 4.96 -6.85
N SER A 170 6.98 4.44 -7.25
CA SER A 170 6.69 3.00 -7.27
C SER A 170 6.28 2.56 -8.66
N LEU A 171 6.82 1.44 -9.09
CA LEU A 171 6.37 0.67 -10.25
C LEU A 171 5.84 -0.66 -9.73
N MET A 172 4.60 -1.01 -10.11
CA MET A 172 3.99 -2.25 -9.67
C MET A 172 3.18 -2.88 -10.80
N LYS A 173 3.22 -4.20 -10.88
CA LYS A 173 2.29 -4.99 -11.67
C LYS A 173 1.67 -6.07 -10.80
N THR A 174 0.34 -6.16 -10.80
CA THR A 174 -0.36 -7.22 -10.09
C THR A 174 -1.46 -7.82 -10.95
N GLU A 175 -1.40 -9.11 -11.13
CA GLU A 175 -2.36 -9.87 -11.94
C GLU A 175 -2.91 -11.06 -11.14
N GLU A 176 -4.10 -11.47 -11.49
CA GLU A 176 -4.73 -12.70 -10.99
C GLU A 176 -5.11 -13.61 -12.17
N ARG A 177 -5.05 -14.91 -11.92
CA ARG A 177 -5.39 -15.93 -12.89
C ARG A 177 -6.70 -16.59 -12.49
N ILE A 178 -7.69 -16.47 -13.38
CA ILE A 178 -9.02 -17.05 -13.24
C ILE A 178 -9.28 -17.92 -14.47
N ASN A 179 -9.68 -19.16 -14.29
CA ASN A 179 -9.95 -20.12 -15.40
C ASN A 179 -8.79 -20.24 -16.39
N GLY A 180 -7.55 -20.16 -15.89
CA GLY A 180 -6.33 -20.27 -16.70
C GLY A 180 -5.90 -19.00 -17.43
N LYS A 181 -6.68 -17.92 -17.38
CA LYS A 181 -6.37 -16.62 -18.02
C LYS A 181 -5.92 -15.59 -16.99
N TRP A 182 -4.98 -14.71 -17.37
CA TRP A 182 -4.45 -13.64 -16.56
C TRP A 182 -5.19 -12.32 -16.78
N PHE A 183 -5.50 -11.62 -15.68
CA PHE A 183 -6.17 -10.32 -15.68
C PHE A 183 -5.53 -9.40 -14.65
N PRO A 184 -5.49 -8.07 -14.91
CA PRO A 184 -5.08 -7.11 -13.90
C PRO A 184 -5.96 -7.22 -12.66
N ARG A 185 -5.38 -7.22 -11.47
CA ARG A 185 -6.17 -7.12 -10.23
C ARG A 185 -6.80 -5.73 -10.12
N PRO A 186 -7.95 -5.59 -9.43
CA PRO A 186 -8.60 -4.28 -9.25
C PRO A 186 -7.72 -3.21 -8.59
N THR A 187 -6.63 -3.62 -7.95
CA THR A 187 -5.63 -2.75 -7.31
C THR A 187 -4.37 -2.54 -8.15
N ASP A 188 -4.35 -3.00 -9.41
CA ASP A 188 -3.19 -2.87 -10.28
C ASP A 188 -2.99 -1.40 -10.70
N GLN A 189 -1.91 -0.80 -10.24
CA GLN A 189 -1.44 0.52 -10.62
C GLN A 189 -0.01 0.42 -11.11
N LEU A 190 0.24 0.69 -12.39
CA LEU A 190 1.56 0.50 -12.99
C LEU A 190 2.60 1.44 -12.42
N TYR A 191 2.21 2.64 -12.04
CA TYR A 191 3.09 3.61 -11.40
C TYR A 191 2.35 4.43 -10.34
N ASN A 192 3.11 4.85 -9.33
CA ASN A 192 2.69 5.84 -8.34
C ASN A 192 3.88 6.76 -8.04
N PHE A 193 3.67 8.05 -8.14
CA PHE A 193 4.60 9.08 -7.71
C PHE A 193 3.94 9.91 -6.62
N SER A 194 4.61 10.08 -5.48
CA SER A 194 4.14 11.01 -4.47
C SER A 194 5.27 11.88 -3.92
N LEU A 195 4.91 13.09 -3.59
CA LEU A 195 5.76 14.14 -3.10
C LEU A 195 5.16 14.74 -1.84
N HIS A 196 5.98 14.91 -0.80
CA HIS A 196 5.66 15.69 0.38
C HIS A 196 6.85 16.57 0.72
N LEU A 197 6.69 17.87 0.55
CA LEU A 197 7.68 18.86 0.91
C LEU A 197 7.14 19.75 2.01
N THR A 198 7.95 19.96 3.03
CA THR A 198 7.66 20.93 4.10
C THR A 198 8.78 21.98 4.10
N ASP A 199 8.41 23.22 4.22
CA ASP A 199 9.32 24.35 4.27
C ASP A 199 8.84 25.38 5.31
N TYR A 200 9.75 26.17 5.84
CA TYR A 200 9.44 27.35 6.62
C TYR A 200 9.29 28.56 5.70
N PHE A 201 8.39 29.46 6.05
CA PHE A 201 8.26 30.71 5.32
C PHE A 201 9.56 31.56 5.47
N PRO A 202 10.09 32.16 4.40
CA PRO A 202 11.32 32.91 4.46
C PRO A 202 11.33 33.97 5.59
N GLY A 203 12.35 33.93 6.43
CA GLY A 203 12.54 34.85 7.53
C GLY A 203 11.77 34.54 8.82
N THR A 204 11.10 33.39 8.92
CA THR A 204 10.39 32.99 10.14
C THR A 204 10.33 31.45 10.26
N ASP A 205 10.52 30.96 11.46
CA ASP A 205 10.33 29.55 11.85
C ASP A 205 8.92 29.23 12.38
N ARG A 206 8.05 30.24 12.41
CA ARG A 206 6.68 30.14 12.94
C ARG A 206 5.66 29.65 11.91
N TRP A 207 5.92 29.89 10.64
CA TRP A 207 5.07 29.51 9.53
C TRP A 207 5.70 28.35 8.78
N LYS A 208 4.98 27.23 8.74
CA LYS A 208 5.30 26.08 7.90
C LYS A 208 4.38 26.05 6.70
N MET A 209 4.96 25.76 5.54
CA MET A 209 4.23 25.46 4.32
C MET A 209 4.46 23.99 3.98
N THR A 210 3.40 23.34 3.50
CA THR A 210 3.47 21.94 3.06
C THR A 210 2.92 21.85 1.65
N LEU A 211 3.68 21.24 0.74
CA LEU A 211 3.24 20.87 -0.60
C LEU A 211 3.14 19.36 -0.69
N ARG A 212 1.99 18.85 -1.11
CA ARG A 212 1.78 17.43 -1.38
C ARG A 212 1.36 17.26 -2.84
N GLY A 213 1.97 16.30 -3.51
CA GLY A 213 1.64 15.95 -4.89
C GLY A 213 1.49 14.44 -5.02
N VAL A 214 0.50 13.99 -5.77
CA VAL A 214 0.31 12.58 -6.12
C VAL A 214 -0.06 12.48 -7.59
N ILE A 215 0.63 11.56 -8.29
CA ILE A 215 0.27 11.13 -9.63
C ILE A 215 0.35 9.61 -9.64
N SER A 216 -0.76 8.95 -9.96
CA SER A 216 -0.79 7.48 -10.05
C SER A 216 -1.54 7.03 -11.29
N ASP A 217 -1.19 5.83 -11.75
CA ASP A 217 -1.92 5.19 -12.86
C ASP A 217 -3.38 4.93 -12.48
N GLY A 218 -4.24 4.88 -13.49
CA GLY A 218 -5.63 4.55 -13.31
C GLY A 218 -5.85 3.09 -12.90
N LEU A 219 -6.84 2.85 -12.06
CA LEU A 219 -7.23 1.50 -11.66
C LEU A 219 -7.95 0.77 -12.79
N PRO A 220 -7.79 -0.57 -12.90
CA PRO A 220 -8.59 -1.39 -13.82
C PRO A 220 -10.07 -1.35 -13.46
N PHE A 221 -10.92 -1.24 -14.46
CA PHE A 221 -12.37 -1.31 -14.30
C PHE A 221 -13.02 -2.05 -15.49
N GLY A 222 -14.29 -2.39 -15.34
CA GLY A 222 -15.06 -3.03 -16.39
C GLY A 222 -16.54 -2.72 -16.29
N PRO A 223 -17.34 -3.12 -17.31
CA PRO A 223 -18.78 -2.94 -17.27
C PRO A 223 -19.40 -3.68 -16.08
N PRO A 224 -20.45 -3.12 -15.42
CA PRO A 224 -21.13 -3.78 -14.31
C PRO A 224 -21.84 -5.05 -14.78
N HIS A 225 -22.06 -5.97 -13.84
CA HIS A 225 -22.73 -7.26 -14.09
C HIS A 225 -22.11 -8.09 -15.21
N THR A 226 -20.80 -7.92 -15.45
CA THR A 226 -20.05 -8.74 -16.39
C THR A 226 -19.02 -9.58 -15.65
N ASP A 227 -18.55 -10.64 -16.30
CA ASP A 227 -17.51 -11.49 -15.76
C ASP A 227 -16.25 -10.67 -15.44
N ARG A 228 -15.54 -11.04 -14.37
CA ARG A 228 -14.30 -10.39 -13.93
C ARG A 228 -13.28 -10.28 -15.07
N GLU A 229 -13.32 -11.23 -16.01
CA GLU A 229 -12.47 -11.28 -17.21
C GLU A 229 -12.60 -10.06 -18.12
N LYS A 230 -13.69 -9.30 -18.05
CA LYS A 230 -13.95 -8.11 -18.86
C LYS A 230 -13.51 -6.80 -18.21
N ALA A 231 -13.01 -6.83 -16.97
CA ALA A 231 -12.52 -5.66 -16.27
C ALA A 231 -11.05 -5.34 -16.63
N ILE A 232 -10.82 -5.00 -17.89
CA ILE A 232 -9.49 -4.74 -18.48
C ILE A 232 -9.26 -3.28 -18.89
N PHE A 233 -10.29 -2.43 -18.81
CA PHE A 233 -10.16 -0.99 -19.06
C PHE A 233 -9.42 -0.33 -17.89
N ARG A 234 -8.72 0.77 -18.17
CA ARG A 234 -8.08 1.61 -17.14
C ARG A 234 -8.75 2.95 -17.03
N ALA A 235 -8.97 3.39 -15.81
CA ALA A 235 -9.39 4.75 -15.52
C ALA A 235 -8.26 5.74 -15.89
N PRO A 236 -8.57 7.02 -16.11
CA PRO A 236 -7.55 8.05 -16.25
C PRO A 236 -6.63 8.11 -15.02
N ALA A 237 -5.39 8.55 -15.22
CA ALA A 237 -4.43 8.73 -14.15
C ALA A 237 -4.97 9.68 -13.08
N TYR A 238 -4.86 9.28 -11.81
CA TYR A 238 -5.19 10.13 -10.67
C TYR A 238 -4.11 11.18 -10.47
N LYS A 239 -4.50 12.44 -10.29
CA LYS A 239 -3.57 13.55 -10.06
C LYS A 239 -4.14 14.47 -9.00
N ARG A 240 -3.31 14.85 -8.02
CA ARG A 240 -3.75 15.75 -6.96
C ARG A 240 -2.57 16.55 -6.45
N VAL A 241 -2.80 17.83 -6.21
CA VAL A 241 -1.86 18.74 -5.54
C VAL A 241 -2.59 19.41 -4.39
N ASP A 242 -2.02 19.33 -3.20
CA ASP A 242 -2.52 19.97 -1.99
C ASP A 242 -1.45 20.94 -1.47
N ILE A 243 -1.89 22.04 -0.86
CA ILE A 243 -1.05 22.98 -0.14
C ILE A 243 -1.59 23.16 1.27
N GLY A 244 -0.68 23.15 2.25
CA GLY A 244 -0.99 23.40 3.64
C GLY A 244 -0.17 24.55 4.20
N MET A 245 -0.72 25.25 5.16
CA MET A 245 -0.01 26.24 5.95
C MET A 245 -0.28 25.99 7.43
N ALA A 246 0.75 26.04 8.26
CA ALA A 246 0.63 25.89 9.70
C ALA A 246 1.37 27.03 10.41
N TYR A 247 0.77 27.54 11.48
CA TYR A 247 1.33 28.61 12.29
C TYR A 247 1.52 28.15 13.74
N ASP A 248 2.73 28.37 14.28
CA ASP A 248 3.04 28.10 15.69
C ASP A 248 2.58 29.26 16.56
N LEU A 249 1.56 29.00 17.38
CA LEU A 249 0.98 29.98 18.30
C LEU A 249 1.86 30.21 19.55
N LEU A 250 2.76 29.29 19.90
CA LEU A 250 3.52 29.31 21.15
C LEU A 250 5.01 29.67 20.99
N SER A 251 5.50 29.94 19.78
CA SER A 251 6.92 30.25 19.56
C SER A 251 7.43 31.47 20.36
N ASN A 252 6.51 32.26 20.94
CA ASN A 252 6.87 33.36 21.83
C ASN A 252 6.77 32.88 23.29
N LYS A 253 7.92 32.58 23.95
CA LYS A 253 8.07 32.07 25.31
C LYS A 253 7.38 32.91 26.40
N ASN A 254 6.85 34.09 26.07
CA ASN A 254 6.16 35.00 27.00
C ASN A 254 4.65 34.76 27.13
N TYR A 255 4.08 33.77 26.44
CA TYR A 255 2.65 33.49 26.53
C TYR A 255 2.34 32.66 27.79
N LYS A 256 1.31 33.07 28.54
CA LYS A 256 0.82 32.34 29.75
C LYS A 256 0.43 30.89 29.45
N MET A 257 0.04 30.57 28.22
CA MET A 257 -0.30 29.23 27.75
C MET A 257 0.90 28.29 27.64
N SER A 258 2.13 28.79 27.52
CA SER A 258 3.35 27.97 27.46
C SER A 258 3.65 27.20 28.74
N LYS A 259 2.98 27.53 29.86
CA LYS A 259 3.08 26.78 31.13
C LYS A 259 2.29 25.46 31.11
N VAL A 260 1.29 25.34 30.21
CA VAL A 260 0.40 24.18 30.13
C VAL A 260 0.64 23.39 28.84
N PHE A 261 0.96 24.08 27.76
CA PHE A 261 1.18 23.45 26.44
C PHE A 261 2.60 23.71 25.95
N ASN A 262 3.25 22.66 25.42
CA ASN A 262 4.59 22.80 24.86
C ASN A 262 4.54 23.33 23.40
N ASN A 263 3.53 22.93 22.63
CA ASN A 263 3.33 23.39 21.23
C ASN A 263 1.84 23.52 20.93
N ILE A 264 1.48 24.56 20.20
CA ILE A 264 0.14 24.73 19.62
C ILE A 264 0.31 25.18 18.18
N TRP A 265 -0.18 24.36 17.24
CA TRP A 265 -0.18 24.67 15.82
C TRP A 265 -1.60 24.87 15.32
N LEU A 266 -1.81 25.94 14.58
CA LEU A 266 -3.01 26.17 13.77
C LEU A 266 -2.68 25.87 12.33
N SER A 267 -3.42 24.96 11.67
CA SER A 267 -3.19 24.61 10.27
C SER A 267 -4.43 24.77 9.41
N ILE A 268 -4.21 25.14 8.15
CA ILE A 268 -5.21 25.20 7.09
C ILE A 268 -4.63 24.44 5.90
N ASP A 269 -5.42 23.51 5.34
CA ASP A 269 -5.06 22.74 4.16
C ASP A 269 -6.06 23.02 3.04
N CYS A 270 -5.55 23.33 1.84
CA CYS A 270 -6.32 23.40 0.60
C CYS A 270 -6.05 22.11 -0.18
N LEU A 271 -7.07 21.28 -0.29
CA LEU A 271 -6.99 19.99 -0.99
C LEU A 271 -7.37 20.19 -2.45
N ASN A 272 -6.66 19.45 -3.33
CA ASN A 272 -6.89 19.52 -4.79
C ASN A 272 -6.84 20.96 -5.32
N LEU A 273 -5.75 21.67 -5.00
CA LEU A 273 -5.54 23.08 -5.33
C LEU A 273 -5.76 23.39 -6.82
N LEU A 274 -5.42 22.47 -7.70
CA LEU A 274 -5.55 22.64 -9.15
C LEU A 274 -6.96 22.31 -9.68
N GLY A 275 -7.91 21.92 -8.82
CA GLY A 275 -9.27 21.57 -9.22
C GLY A 275 -9.36 20.42 -10.22
N ILE A 276 -8.41 19.45 -10.18
CA ILE A 276 -8.37 18.35 -11.14
C ILE A 276 -9.56 17.42 -10.89
N ASN A 277 -10.35 17.18 -11.91
CA ASN A 277 -11.44 16.20 -11.86
C ASN A 277 -10.87 14.79 -11.97
N ASN A 278 -10.77 14.09 -10.85
CA ASN A 278 -10.35 12.69 -10.80
C ASN A 278 -11.58 11.79 -10.89
N VAL A 279 -11.53 10.83 -11.79
CA VAL A 279 -12.62 9.86 -11.97
C VAL A 279 -12.55 8.83 -10.85
N CYS A 280 -13.57 8.78 -10.00
CA CYS A 280 -13.67 7.80 -8.94
C CYS A 280 -14.31 6.48 -9.42
N SER A 281 -15.25 6.56 -10.35
CA SER A 281 -15.99 5.42 -10.92
C SER A 281 -16.73 5.85 -12.17
N TYR A 282 -17.27 4.87 -12.90
CA TYR A 282 -18.08 5.11 -14.09
C TYR A 282 -19.51 4.65 -13.83
N TYR A 283 -20.50 5.50 -14.15
CA TYR A 283 -21.87 5.08 -14.30
C TYR A 283 -22.09 4.49 -15.70
N TRP A 284 -22.74 3.37 -15.78
CA TRP A 284 -23.06 2.73 -17.04
C TRP A 284 -24.51 2.98 -17.42
N VAL A 285 -24.69 3.71 -18.51
CA VAL A 285 -26.00 4.04 -19.07
C VAL A 285 -26.23 3.16 -20.30
N THR A 286 -27.39 2.54 -20.40
CA THR A 286 -27.79 1.75 -21.57
C THR A 286 -28.74 2.57 -22.42
N ASP A 287 -28.44 2.72 -23.69
CA ASP A 287 -29.31 3.40 -24.65
C ASP A 287 -30.45 2.49 -25.15
N THR A 288 -31.30 3.04 -26.02
CA THR A 288 -32.44 2.33 -26.61
C THR A 288 -31.99 1.16 -27.53
N ASN A 289 -30.74 1.15 -28.00
CA ASN A 289 -30.16 0.08 -28.81
C ASN A 289 -29.44 -0.98 -27.95
N ASN A 290 -29.62 -0.96 -26.63
CA ASN A 290 -28.93 -1.82 -25.68
C ASN A 290 -27.40 -1.69 -25.65
N THR A 291 -26.89 -0.52 -26.09
CA THR A 291 -25.45 -0.19 -26.01
C THR A 291 -25.15 0.46 -24.67
N LYS A 292 -24.09 -0.02 -24.00
CA LYS A 292 -23.67 0.49 -22.69
C LYS A 292 -22.57 1.54 -22.85
N TYR A 293 -22.77 2.70 -22.23
CA TYR A 293 -21.81 3.80 -22.18
C TYR A 293 -21.34 4.02 -20.74
N GLY A 294 -20.04 4.12 -20.52
CA GLY A 294 -19.45 4.53 -19.24
C GLY A 294 -19.40 6.05 -19.14
N VAL A 295 -20.11 6.63 -18.19
CA VAL A 295 -20.09 8.06 -17.88
C VAL A 295 -19.31 8.26 -16.58
N PRO A 296 -18.24 9.09 -16.55
CA PRO A 296 -17.39 9.31 -15.38
C PRO A 296 -18.08 10.09 -14.26
#